data_638a72053733bf7e5ca5b1e0955a86a0
#
_entry.id   638a72053733bf7e5ca5b1e0955a86a0
#
_cell.length_a   1.000
_cell.length_b   1.000
_cell.length_c   1.000
_cell.angle_alpha   90.00
_cell.angle_beta   90.00
_cell.angle_gamma   90.00
#
_symmetry.space_group_name_H-M   'P 1'
#
loop_
_entity.id
_entity.type
_entity.pdbx_description
1 polymer ?
#
loop_
_entity_poly.entity_id
_entity_poly.type
_entity_poly.pdbx_seq_one_letter_code
_entity_poly.pdbx_strand_id
1 'polypeptide(L)'
;MLIHLHGLYVMRKVHVLLTKEEISTEKLATDKKVAVVLDILLATTTIVTALKHGATKVIPVLNPDEAMRVSSLYQSGQALVAGELQAKPIDGFLYPSPTHISNSIKGKVLVLS
;
A
#
# COMPACT_ATOMS: atom_id res chain seq x y z
N MET A 1 6.97 3.54 10.02
CA MET A 1 6.68 4.05 11.38
C MET A 1 5.27 3.64 11.76
N LEU A 2 5.07 3.03 12.92
CA LEU A 2 3.77 2.61 13.43
C LEU A 2 3.41 3.44 14.66
N ILE A 3 2.25 4.11 14.63
CA ILE A 3 1.77 4.92 15.74
C ILE A 3 0.56 4.25 16.40
N HIS A 4 0.62 4.07 17.71
CA HIS A 4 -0.44 3.45 18.49
C HIS A 4 -1.15 4.51 19.35
N LEU A 5 -2.47 4.63 19.23
CA LEU A 5 -3.29 5.55 20.00
C LEU A 5 -4.26 4.78 20.91
N HIS A 6 -4.23 5.06 22.20
CA HIS A 6 -5.14 4.45 23.19
C HIS A 6 -6.06 5.52 23.80
N GLY A 7 -7.33 5.30 23.85
CA GLY A 7 -8.30 6.30 24.30
C GLY A 7 -9.19 5.85 25.46
N LEU A 8 -9.34 6.63 26.45
CA LEU A 8 -10.40 7.28 27.23
C LEU A 8 -9.76 7.90 28.47
N TYR A 9 -9.74 9.23 28.56
CA TYR A 9 -9.25 9.99 29.72
C TYR A 9 -7.81 9.71 30.19
N VAL A 10 -7.05 8.94 29.46
CA VAL A 10 -5.71 8.49 29.83
C VAL A 10 -4.74 8.83 28.69
N MET A 11 -3.55 9.18 29.05
CA MET A 11 -2.45 9.50 28.16
C MET A 11 -2.44 8.59 26.93
N ARG A 12 -2.57 9.20 25.77
CA ARG A 12 -2.38 8.50 24.49
C ARG A 12 -0.92 8.04 24.41
N LYS A 13 -0.72 6.76 24.27
CA LYS A 13 0.62 6.21 24.05
C LYS A 13 0.86 6.11 22.55
N VAL A 14 1.97 6.69 22.11
CA VAL A 14 2.47 6.59 20.76
C VAL A 14 3.70 5.70 20.79
N HIS A 15 3.68 4.64 20.00
CA HIS A 15 4.81 3.75 19.78
C HIS A 15 5.29 3.94 18.36
N VAL A 16 6.56 4.23 18.18
CA VAL A 16 7.19 4.36 16.87
C VAL A 16 8.02 3.10 16.64
N LEU A 17 7.76 2.42 15.52
CA LEU A 17 8.55 1.28 15.07
C LEU A 17 9.30 1.73 13.82
N LEU A 18 10.59 1.46 13.77
CA LEU A 18 11.45 1.88 12.68
C LEU A 18 11.69 0.77 11.66
N THR A 19 11.48 -0.48 12.06
CA THR A 19 11.68 -1.65 11.21
C THR A 19 10.47 -2.57 11.24
N LYS A 20 10.31 -3.36 10.19
CA LYS A 20 9.22 -4.35 10.09
C LYS A 20 9.39 -5.48 11.11
N GLU A 21 10.60 -5.77 11.52
CA GLU A 21 10.94 -6.83 12.48
C GLU A 21 10.40 -6.52 13.90
N GLU A 22 10.17 -5.24 14.20
CA GLU A 22 9.56 -4.81 15.46
C GLU A 22 8.04 -5.02 15.50
N ILE A 23 7.43 -5.32 14.34
CA ILE A 23 6.01 -5.60 14.22
C ILE A 23 5.76 -7.03 14.69
N SER A 24 4.94 -7.19 15.72
CA SER A 24 4.45 -8.51 16.12
C SER A 24 2.93 -8.55 16.05
N THR A 25 2.41 -9.66 15.58
CA THR A 25 0.96 -9.90 15.47
C THR A 25 0.27 -9.75 16.83
N GLU A 26 0.93 -10.17 17.90
CA GLU A 26 0.42 -10.05 19.27
C GLU A 26 0.28 -8.59 19.73
N LYS A 27 1.21 -7.74 19.32
CA LYS A 27 1.15 -6.30 19.63
C LYS A 27 0.06 -5.58 18.85
N LEU A 28 -0.35 -6.10 17.70
CA LEU A 28 -1.38 -5.52 16.84
C LEU A 28 -2.78 -6.08 17.14
N ALA A 29 -2.87 -7.26 17.73
CA ALA A 29 -4.11 -8.02 17.93
C ALA A 29 -5.04 -7.47 19.02
N THR A 30 -4.98 -6.19 19.36
CA THR A 30 -5.91 -5.61 20.32
C THR A 30 -6.79 -4.55 19.66
N ASP A 31 -8.11 -4.64 19.87
CA ASP A 31 -9.15 -3.76 19.30
C ASP A 31 -9.01 -2.27 19.65
N LYS A 32 -7.99 -1.92 20.43
CA LYS A 32 -7.77 -0.55 20.92
C LYS A 32 -6.56 0.14 20.30
N LYS A 33 -6.01 -0.41 19.22
CA LYS A 33 -4.81 0.11 18.57
C LYS A 33 -5.12 0.58 17.16
N VAL A 34 -4.55 1.71 16.79
CA VAL A 34 -4.54 2.19 15.41
C VAL A 34 -3.10 2.11 14.92
N ALA A 35 -2.88 1.35 13.87
CA ALA A 35 -1.62 1.30 13.16
C ALA A 35 -1.61 2.36 12.05
N VAL A 36 -0.59 3.19 12.02
CA VAL A 36 -0.36 4.16 10.95
C VAL A 36 0.94 3.79 10.28
N VAL A 37 0.86 3.43 9.01
CA VAL A 37 2.04 3.14 8.19
C VAL A 37 2.43 4.40 7.43
N LEU A 38 3.68 4.81 7.57
CA LEU A 38 4.24 5.96 6.86
C LEU A 38 5.32 5.45 5.92
N ASP A 39 5.02 5.49 4.64
CA ASP A 39 5.96 5.23 3.55
C ASP A 39 5.77 6.34 2.52
N ILE A 40 6.49 7.44 2.72
CA ILE A 40 6.25 8.69 1.98
C ILE A 40 6.80 8.61 0.55
N LEU A 41 7.87 7.86 0.34
CA LEU A 41 8.61 7.97 -0.92
C LEU A 41 7.93 7.26 -2.10
N LEU A 42 7.29 6.11 -1.91
CA LEU A 42 6.69 5.39 -3.04
C LEU A 42 5.28 4.87 -2.75
N ALA A 43 5.13 3.85 -1.90
CA ALA A 43 3.88 3.10 -1.82
C ALA A 43 2.69 3.95 -1.36
N THR A 44 2.77 4.58 -0.20
CA THR A 44 1.62 5.31 0.34
C THR A 44 1.26 6.54 -0.47
N THR A 45 2.25 7.27 -0.99
CA THR A 45 2.00 8.40 -1.89
C THR A 45 1.38 7.96 -3.20
N THR A 46 1.82 6.84 -3.75
CA THR A 46 1.24 6.24 -4.97
C THR A 46 -0.20 5.81 -4.75
N ILE A 47 -0.50 5.18 -3.62
CA ILE A 47 -1.87 4.77 -3.25
C ILE A 47 -2.80 5.98 -3.17
N VAL A 48 -2.41 7.01 -2.42
CA VAL A 48 -3.21 8.24 -2.27
C VAL A 48 -3.41 8.92 -3.61
N THR A 49 -2.37 9.01 -4.43
CA THR A 49 -2.45 9.61 -5.77
C THR A 49 -3.37 8.80 -6.68
N ALA A 50 -3.27 7.47 -6.69
CA ALA A 50 -4.15 6.61 -7.48
C ALA A 50 -5.62 6.84 -7.13
N LEU A 51 -5.95 6.82 -5.85
CA LEU A 51 -7.32 7.06 -5.37
C LEU A 51 -7.81 8.47 -5.74
N LYS A 52 -6.98 9.49 -5.58
CA LYS A 52 -7.29 10.87 -5.96
C LYS A 52 -7.55 11.02 -7.45
N HIS A 53 -6.86 10.27 -8.30
CA HIS A 53 -7.01 10.30 -9.75
C HIS A 53 -8.05 9.30 -10.28
N GLY A 54 -8.87 8.74 -9.40
CA GLY A 54 -10.04 7.96 -9.78
C GLY A 54 -9.79 6.46 -9.93
N ALA A 55 -8.79 5.91 -9.26
CA ALA A 55 -8.73 4.47 -9.08
C ALA A 55 -10.00 3.98 -8.37
N THR A 56 -10.58 2.91 -8.87
CA THR A 56 -11.77 2.30 -8.24
C THR A 56 -11.39 1.53 -6.98
N LYS A 57 -10.16 1.02 -6.95
CA LYS A 57 -9.60 0.26 -5.84
C LYS A 57 -8.08 0.21 -5.95
N VAL A 58 -7.40 0.12 -4.82
CA VAL A 58 -5.98 -0.26 -4.73
C VAL A 58 -5.87 -1.54 -3.92
N ILE A 59 -5.16 -2.51 -4.46
CA ILE A 59 -4.95 -3.84 -3.86
C ILE A 59 -3.45 -4.01 -3.63
N PRO A 60 -2.96 -3.85 -2.40
CA PRO A 60 -1.57 -4.18 -2.08
C PRO A 60 -1.39 -5.70 -2.05
N VAL A 61 -0.27 -6.17 -2.54
CA VAL A 61 0.11 -7.58 -2.58
C VAL A 61 1.55 -7.77 -2.12
N LEU A 62 1.90 -8.99 -1.74
CA LEU A 62 3.19 -9.27 -1.11
C LEU A 62 4.35 -9.41 -2.10
N ASN A 63 4.05 -9.79 -3.34
CA ASN A 63 5.07 -10.09 -4.34
C ASN A 63 4.53 -10.01 -5.77
N PRO A 64 5.40 -9.99 -6.79
CA PRO A 64 5.01 -9.89 -8.19
C PRO A 64 4.10 -11.02 -8.67
N ASP A 65 4.32 -12.25 -8.23
CA ASP A 65 3.50 -13.40 -8.65
C ASP A 65 2.05 -13.23 -8.18
N GLU A 66 1.88 -12.78 -6.96
CA GLU A 66 0.55 -12.45 -6.43
C GLU A 66 -0.08 -11.29 -7.20
N ALA A 67 0.70 -10.28 -7.57
CA ALA A 67 0.21 -9.16 -8.37
C ALA A 67 -0.34 -9.64 -9.72
N MET A 68 0.37 -10.51 -10.39
CA MET A 68 -0.07 -11.09 -11.65
C MET A 68 -1.34 -11.95 -11.47
N ARG A 69 -1.38 -12.77 -10.45
CA ARG A 69 -2.56 -13.58 -10.10
C ARG A 69 -3.79 -12.71 -9.83
N VAL A 70 -3.64 -11.66 -9.04
CA VAL A 70 -4.75 -10.76 -8.71
C VAL A 70 -5.20 -9.98 -9.95
N SER A 71 -4.27 -9.49 -10.75
CA SER A 71 -4.61 -8.73 -11.96
C SER A 71 -5.37 -9.57 -12.98
N SER A 72 -5.08 -10.88 -13.06
CA SER A 72 -5.78 -11.81 -13.97
C SER A 72 -7.26 -12.03 -13.65
N LEU A 73 -7.71 -11.63 -12.46
CA LEU A 73 -9.13 -11.64 -12.08
C LEU A 73 -9.94 -10.52 -12.76
N TYR A 74 -9.27 -9.56 -13.37
CA TYR A 74 -9.89 -8.43 -14.05
C TYR A 74 -9.78 -8.58 -15.57
N GLN A 75 -10.73 -7.99 -16.28
CA GLN A 75 -10.66 -7.96 -17.74
C GLN A 75 -9.44 -7.13 -18.20
N SER A 76 -8.94 -7.46 -19.38
CA SER A 76 -7.81 -6.72 -19.96
C SER A 76 -8.04 -5.21 -19.95
N GLY A 77 -7.07 -4.47 -19.43
CA GLY A 77 -7.13 -3.02 -19.33
C GLY A 77 -7.90 -2.46 -18.13
N GLN A 78 -8.56 -3.29 -17.32
CA GLN A 78 -9.27 -2.86 -16.11
C GLN A 78 -8.39 -2.81 -14.87
N ALA A 79 -7.26 -3.49 -14.86
CA ALA A 79 -6.27 -3.44 -13.80
C ALA A 79 -4.94 -2.91 -14.33
N LEU A 80 -4.30 -2.07 -13.54
CA LEU A 80 -2.90 -1.70 -13.70
C LEU A 80 -2.08 -2.39 -12.64
N VAL A 81 -0.95 -2.94 -13.02
CA VAL A 81 0.00 -3.56 -12.09
C VAL A 81 1.20 -2.65 -11.97
N ALA A 82 1.55 -2.30 -10.74
CA ALA A 82 2.73 -1.50 -10.43
C ALA A 82 3.52 -2.15 -9.31
N GLY A 83 4.82 -1.96 -9.31
CA GLY A 83 5.68 -2.50 -8.27
C GLY A 83 7.15 -2.40 -8.61
N GLU A 84 7.95 -2.69 -7.60
CA GLU A 84 9.40 -2.80 -7.70
C GLU A 84 9.88 -3.99 -6.87
N LEU A 85 11.02 -4.54 -7.24
CA LEU A 85 11.68 -5.59 -6.50
C LEU A 85 13.10 -5.14 -6.17
N GLN A 86 13.44 -5.02 -4.89
CA GLN A 86 14.75 -4.55 -4.42
C GLN A 86 15.17 -3.21 -5.07
N ALA A 87 14.23 -2.26 -5.10
CA ALA A 87 14.39 -0.95 -5.73
C ALA A 87 14.70 -0.99 -7.24
N LYS A 88 14.29 -2.06 -7.92
CA LYS A 88 14.43 -2.22 -9.36
C LYS A 88 13.08 -2.37 -10.04
N PRO A 89 12.90 -1.84 -11.25
CA PRO A 89 11.70 -2.07 -12.03
C PRO A 89 11.47 -3.57 -12.27
N ILE A 90 10.21 -3.97 -12.33
CA ILE A 90 9.80 -5.32 -12.69
C ILE A 90 9.30 -5.29 -14.14
N ASP A 91 9.76 -6.21 -14.96
CA ASP A 91 9.33 -6.30 -16.35
C ASP A 91 7.80 -6.48 -16.45
N GLY A 92 7.18 -5.64 -17.26
CA GLY A 92 5.72 -5.66 -17.45
C GLY A 92 4.92 -4.92 -16.36
N PHE A 93 5.57 -4.41 -15.32
CA PHE A 93 4.93 -3.59 -14.29
C PHE A 93 5.18 -2.10 -14.55
N LEU A 94 4.21 -1.27 -14.15
CA LEU A 94 4.45 0.16 -14.05
C LEU A 94 5.35 0.43 -12.83
N TYR A 95 6.21 1.43 -12.97
CA TYR A 95 6.95 1.91 -11.81
C TYR A 95 5.98 2.51 -10.78
N PRO A 96 6.10 2.18 -9.48
CA PRO A 96 5.12 2.58 -8.47
C PRO A 96 5.32 4.03 -8.04
N SER A 97 5.25 4.96 -8.99
CA SER A 97 5.35 6.39 -8.71
C SER A 97 4.06 7.12 -9.07
N PRO A 98 3.73 8.21 -8.34
CA PRO A 98 2.53 8.99 -8.60
C PRO A 98 2.39 9.44 -10.06
N THR A 99 3.49 9.88 -10.67
CA THR A 99 3.48 10.40 -12.04
C THR A 99 3.18 9.34 -13.10
N HIS A 100 3.65 8.10 -12.89
CA HIS A 100 3.38 6.99 -13.82
C HIS A 100 1.96 6.47 -13.69
N ILE A 101 1.38 6.57 -12.51
CA ILE A 101 0.05 6.01 -12.21
C ILE A 101 -1.07 7.00 -12.56
N SER A 102 -0.89 8.29 -12.27
CA SER A 102 -1.95 9.29 -12.35
C SER A 102 -2.64 9.39 -13.71
N ASN A 103 -1.88 9.24 -14.80
CA ASN A 103 -2.39 9.43 -16.16
C ASN A 103 -3.23 8.25 -16.68
N SER A 104 -3.10 7.08 -16.07
CA SER A 104 -3.66 5.84 -16.64
C SER A 104 -4.65 5.14 -15.71
N ILE A 105 -4.81 5.63 -14.48
CA ILE A 105 -5.51 4.89 -13.40
C ILE A 105 -7.02 5.12 -13.36
N LYS A 106 -7.52 6.20 -13.96
CA LYS A 106 -8.94 6.57 -13.86
C LYS A 106 -9.87 5.42 -14.26
N GLY A 107 -10.77 5.04 -13.37
CA GLY A 107 -11.73 3.95 -13.55
C GLY A 107 -11.15 2.55 -13.46
N LYS A 108 -9.88 2.42 -13.11
CA LYS A 108 -9.20 1.11 -13.03
C LYS A 108 -8.85 0.70 -11.61
N VAL A 109 -8.50 -0.56 -11.45
CA VAL A 109 -7.91 -1.10 -10.22
C VAL A 109 -6.40 -0.99 -10.30
N LEU A 110 -5.75 -0.57 -9.22
CA LEU A 110 -4.30 -0.64 -9.08
C LEU A 110 -3.95 -1.86 -8.21
N VAL A 111 -3.15 -2.77 -8.76
CA VAL A 111 -2.50 -3.84 -7.99
C VAL A 111 -1.06 -3.41 -7.73
N LEU A 112 -0.67 -3.30 -6.47
CA LEU A 112 0.59 -2.74 -6.04
C LEU A 112 1.41 -3.76 -5.26
N SER A 113 2.58 -4.12 -5.80
CA SER A 113 3.55 -5.03 -5.18
C SER A 113 4.72 -4.29 -4.55
#